data_6274456bdeada87d2d14206f4d2e3cd6
#
_entry.id   6274456bdeada87d2d14206f4d2e3cd6
#
_cell.length_a   1.000
_cell.length_b   1.000
_cell.length_c   1.000
_cell.angle_alpha   90.00
_cell.angle_beta   90.00
_cell.angle_gamma   90.00
#
_symmetry.space_group_name_H-M   'P 1'
#
loop_
_entity.id
_entity.type
_entity.pdbx_description
1 polymer ?
#
loop_
_entity_poly.entity_id
_entity_poly.type
_entity_poly.pdbx_seq_one_letter_code
_entity_poly.pdbx_strand_id
1 'polypeptide(L)'
;MKIMKKIMILAMMMVASATAFAGDSDGLKAIMKAKTYDDANQLLKQNLASLADNAEKAKAYNKLVDLAMTKYNAESTIQTENQVNKQMGKEEKPVDLKGMYTALINALDAANECQKYDQLPNAKGKVDPKFAEKNKERLWNQRLNLVNAGQEAGQAEDHATMLKYWEAFLNSDKNPIFKDCDRTQQNNFMGQIAYLTGFWNWQAKDLKKAMDYAELAMTFPGEFKDQAFKLKLELLKADLKTRQDSLNYVKNLRKVYDENPGNDMLLENMYNILAAIGEKAEANKVLDDVLARDPNNFIALADKGIAAMGEEKVDEAITWLSKAIDVKPDNAAVYTYLGICTCVKAQNLEKKAEQKELYGKAIKAFDKAKELDPKKELANWGYNRYNAYYNYYGEDAPETKQAEADSK
;
A
#
# COMPACT_ATOMS: atom_id res chain seq x y z
N MET A 1 13.78 45.01 -28.75
CA MET A 1 13.60 45.10 -27.30
C MET A 1 12.66 46.25 -26.83
N LYS A 2 12.60 47.41 -27.48
CA LYS A 2 11.70 48.50 -27.06
C LYS A 2 10.22 48.30 -27.41
N ILE A 3 9.87 47.51 -28.43
CA ILE A 3 8.48 47.25 -28.86
C ILE A 3 7.81 46.19 -27.96
N MET A 4 8.53 45.16 -27.51
CA MET A 4 8.00 44.16 -26.57
C MET A 4 7.68 44.71 -25.18
N LYS A 5 8.46 45.67 -24.68
CA LYS A 5 8.15 46.35 -23.41
C LYS A 5 6.90 47.20 -23.46
N LYS A 6 6.55 47.79 -24.64
CA LYS A 6 5.30 48.55 -24.80
C LYS A 6 4.07 47.66 -24.90
N ILE A 7 4.18 46.46 -25.46
CA ILE A 7 3.08 45.50 -25.52
C ILE A 7 2.81 44.87 -24.13
N MET A 8 3.85 44.62 -23.33
CA MET A 8 3.69 44.18 -21.94
C MET A 8 3.04 45.22 -21.02
N ILE A 9 3.34 46.50 -21.23
CA ILE A 9 2.74 47.59 -20.47
C ILE A 9 1.27 47.83 -20.90
N LEU A 10 0.91 47.61 -22.17
CA LEU A 10 -0.48 47.68 -22.64
C LEU A 10 -1.31 46.49 -22.14
N ALA A 11 -0.74 45.30 -22.05
CA ALA A 11 -1.42 44.10 -21.47
C ALA A 11 -1.66 44.25 -19.95
N MET A 12 -0.76 44.95 -19.21
CA MET A 12 -0.97 45.23 -17.80
C MET A 12 -1.95 46.40 -17.54
N MET A 13 -2.16 47.29 -18.51
CA MET A 13 -3.13 48.39 -18.34
C MET A 13 -4.57 48.02 -18.73
N MET A 14 -4.82 46.88 -19.38
CA MET A 14 -6.19 46.40 -19.66
C MET A 14 -6.82 45.61 -18.51
N VAL A 15 -6.09 45.38 -17.39
CA VAL A 15 -6.65 44.76 -16.17
C VAL A 15 -7.10 45.82 -15.12
N ALA A 16 -6.91 47.11 -15.38
CA ALA A 16 -7.16 48.17 -14.40
C ALA A 16 -8.46 48.98 -14.64
N SER A 17 -9.45 48.43 -15.28
CA SER A 17 -10.81 49.00 -15.27
C SER A 17 -11.85 47.96 -14.79
N ALA A 18 -11.54 47.26 -13.69
CA ALA A 18 -12.60 46.67 -12.90
C ALA A 18 -13.28 47.80 -12.13
N THR A 19 -14.36 48.30 -12.67
CA THR A 19 -15.32 49.13 -11.94
C THR A 19 -15.60 48.44 -10.61
N ALA A 20 -15.38 49.20 -9.51
CA ALA A 20 -15.79 48.76 -8.19
C ALA A 20 -17.31 48.58 -8.18
N PHE A 21 -17.77 47.36 -8.51
CA PHE A 21 -19.17 47.00 -8.31
C PHE A 21 -19.40 46.93 -6.80
N ALA A 22 -20.28 47.80 -6.32
CA ALA A 22 -20.70 47.85 -4.92
C ALA A 22 -21.66 46.73 -4.53
N GLY A 23 -21.55 45.56 -5.15
CA GLY A 23 -22.37 44.37 -4.88
C GLY A 23 -21.92 43.12 -5.60
N ASP A 24 -22.45 41.96 -5.19
CA ASP A 24 -22.17 40.68 -5.80
C ASP A 24 -22.49 40.67 -7.30
N SER A 25 -21.66 40.04 -8.12
CA SER A 25 -21.92 39.85 -9.55
C SER A 25 -23.21 39.03 -9.78
N ASP A 26 -23.82 39.19 -10.97
CA ASP A 26 -25.06 38.46 -11.26
C ASP A 26 -24.82 36.90 -11.28
N GLY A 27 -23.64 36.48 -11.70
CA GLY A 27 -23.23 35.07 -11.60
C GLY A 27 -23.21 34.57 -10.15
N LEU A 28 -22.62 35.36 -9.24
CA LEU A 28 -22.62 34.99 -7.81
C LEU A 28 -24.04 35.01 -7.23
N LYS A 29 -24.85 36.03 -7.54
CA LYS A 29 -26.26 36.08 -7.08
C LYS A 29 -27.05 34.86 -7.52
N ALA A 30 -26.86 34.39 -8.74
CA ALA A 30 -27.50 33.17 -9.23
C ALA A 30 -27.07 31.92 -8.43
N ILE A 31 -25.76 31.75 -8.20
CA ILE A 31 -25.20 30.62 -7.41
C ILE A 31 -25.75 30.68 -5.97
N MET A 32 -25.77 31.82 -5.33
CA MET A 32 -26.23 31.98 -3.96
C MET A 32 -27.73 31.70 -3.78
N LYS A 33 -28.57 31.84 -4.83
CA LYS A 33 -29.99 31.51 -4.83
C LYS A 33 -30.28 30.02 -5.00
N ALA A 34 -29.31 29.23 -5.50
CA ALA A 34 -29.46 27.79 -5.71
C ALA A 34 -29.79 27.07 -4.39
N LYS A 35 -30.70 26.11 -4.46
CA LYS A 35 -31.19 25.34 -3.30
C LYS A 35 -30.56 23.93 -3.21
N THR A 36 -30.02 23.44 -4.33
CA THR A 36 -29.35 22.12 -4.38
C THR A 36 -27.88 22.28 -4.71
N TYR A 37 -27.07 21.31 -4.31
CA TYR A 37 -25.63 21.27 -4.66
C TYR A 37 -25.44 21.24 -6.18
N ASP A 38 -26.20 20.40 -6.89
CA ASP A 38 -26.04 20.23 -8.33
C ASP A 38 -26.36 21.50 -9.12
N ASP A 39 -27.45 22.20 -8.77
CA ASP A 39 -27.80 23.49 -9.38
C ASP A 39 -26.69 24.52 -9.14
N ALA A 40 -26.22 24.65 -7.90
CA ALA A 40 -25.17 25.58 -7.53
C ALA A 40 -23.84 25.26 -8.27
N ASN A 41 -23.48 23.99 -8.36
CA ASN A 41 -22.26 23.53 -9.03
C ASN A 41 -22.33 23.75 -10.54
N GLN A 42 -23.50 23.50 -11.17
CA GLN A 42 -23.69 23.81 -12.58
C GLN A 42 -23.58 25.32 -12.85
N LEU A 43 -24.25 26.14 -12.06
CA LEU A 43 -24.15 27.61 -12.16
C LEU A 43 -22.72 28.10 -11.93
N LEU A 44 -22.01 27.53 -10.97
CA LEU A 44 -20.60 27.88 -10.70
C LEU A 44 -19.71 27.55 -11.90
N LYS A 45 -19.84 26.35 -12.49
CA LYS A 45 -19.07 25.98 -13.70
C LYS A 45 -19.30 26.93 -14.85
N GLN A 46 -20.54 27.39 -15.04
CA GLN A 46 -20.89 28.33 -16.10
C GLN A 46 -20.36 29.74 -15.86
N ASN A 47 -20.28 30.17 -14.59
CA ASN A 47 -20.00 31.57 -14.25
C ASN A 47 -18.61 31.80 -13.63
N LEU A 48 -17.81 30.77 -13.33
CA LEU A 48 -16.55 30.87 -12.59
C LEU A 48 -15.58 31.90 -13.16
N ALA A 49 -15.49 31.97 -14.49
CA ALA A 49 -14.61 32.92 -15.19
C ALA A 49 -15.12 34.38 -15.14
N SER A 50 -16.42 34.58 -14.95
CA SER A 50 -17.09 35.89 -14.92
C SER A 50 -17.34 36.41 -13.50
N LEU A 51 -17.01 35.66 -12.45
CA LEU A 51 -17.04 36.14 -11.08
C LEU A 51 -16.03 37.28 -10.89
N ALA A 52 -16.41 38.32 -10.16
CA ALA A 52 -15.70 39.58 -10.11
C ALA A 52 -14.26 39.47 -9.57
N ASP A 53 -14.05 38.65 -8.55
CA ASP A 53 -12.73 38.49 -7.92
C ASP A 53 -12.62 37.14 -7.19
N ASN A 54 -11.47 36.93 -6.50
CA ASN A 54 -11.22 35.71 -5.73
C ASN A 54 -12.14 35.59 -4.51
N ALA A 55 -12.59 36.68 -3.92
CA ALA A 55 -13.54 36.65 -2.80
C ALA A 55 -14.92 36.14 -3.25
N GLU A 56 -15.39 36.51 -4.43
CA GLU A 56 -16.62 35.93 -5.00
C GLU A 56 -16.47 34.46 -5.33
N LYS A 57 -15.31 34.03 -5.88
CA LYS A 57 -15.04 32.61 -6.14
C LYS A 57 -15.03 31.79 -4.85
N ALA A 58 -14.34 32.29 -3.81
CA ALA A 58 -14.36 31.66 -2.49
C ALA A 58 -15.77 31.53 -1.92
N LYS A 59 -16.59 32.64 -2.01
CA LYS A 59 -17.97 32.64 -1.55
C LYS A 59 -18.85 31.65 -2.31
N ALA A 60 -18.67 31.52 -3.62
CA ALA A 60 -19.39 30.57 -4.46
C ALA A 60 -19.05 29.11 -4.09
N TYR A 61 -17.77 28.77 -3.93
CA TYR A 61 -17.38 27.43 -3.46
C TYR A 61 -17.85 27.16 -2.02
N ASN A 62 -17.81 28.16 -1.12
CA ASN A 62 -18.36 27.97 0.23
C ASN A 62 -19.89 27.71 0.21
N LYS A 63 -20.64 28.29 -0.74
CA LYS A 63 -22.05 27.94 -0.95
C LYS A 63 -22.24 26.48 -1.30
N LEU A 64 -21.35 25.88 -2.11
CA LEU A 64 -21.35 24.42 -2.38
C LEU A 64 -21.10 23.62 -1.11
N VAL A 65 -20.14 24.03 -0.27
CA VAL A 65 -19.91 23.39 1.04
C VAL A 65 -21.16 23.43 1.89
N ASP A 66 -21.85 24.59 1.98
CA ASP A 66 -23.07 24.76 2.77
C ASP A 66 -24.19 23.82 2.30
N LEU A 67 -24.42 23.72 0.99
CA LEU A 67 -25.45 22.84 0.42
C LEU A 67 -25.14 21.37 0.61
N ALA A 68 -23.88 20.97 0.38
CA ALA A 68 -23.43 19.62 0.57
C ALA A 68 -23.56 19.18 2.04
N MET A 69 -23.12 20.03 2.98
CA MET A 69 -23.25 19.74 4.41
C MET A 69 -24.70 19.74 4.88
N THR A 70 -25.60 20.50 4.26
CA THR A 70 -27.04 20.42 4.54
C THR A 70 -27.60 19.05 4.21
N LYS A 71 -27.27 18.50 3.02
CA LYS A 71 -27.66 17.13 2.63
C LYS A 71 -27.05 16.08 3.57
N TYR A 72 -25.73 16.18 3.83
CA TYR A 72 -25.02 15.28 4.72
C TYR A 72 -25.64 15.24 6.10
N ASN A 73 -25.87 16.39 6.73
CA ASN A 73 -26.43 16.45 8.09
C ASN A 73 -27.85 15.92 8.16
N ALA A 74 -28.69 16.17 7.14
CA ALA A 74 -30.05 15.63 7.09
C ALA A 74 -30.07 14.09 7.13
N GLU A 75 -29.26 13.44 6.30
CA GLU A 75 -29.19 11.99 6.24
C GLU A 75 -28.48 11.38 7.47
N SER A 76 -27.44 12.04 7.98
CA SER A 76 -26.72 11.62 9.19
C SER A 76 -27.62 11.68 10.42
N THR A 77 -28.54 12.64 10.49
CA THR A 77 -29.56 12.70 11.55
C THR A 77 -30.47 11.49 11.47
N ILE A 78 -30.99 11.14 10.28
CA ILE A 78 -31.83 9.96 10.08
C ILE A 78 -31.07 8.67 10.46
N GLN A 79 -29.80 8.55 10.05
CA GLN A 79 -28.95 7.40 10.40
C GLN A 79 -28.81 7.25 11.93
N THR A 80 -28.58 8.36 12.64
CA THR A 80 -28.45 8.37 14.10
C THR A 80 -29.77 7.99 14.77
N GLU A 81 -30.90 8.54 14.29
CA GLU A 81 -32.24 8.16 14.78
C GLU A 81 -32.52 6.66 14.56
N ASN A 82 -32.10 6.12 13.40
CA ASN A 82 -32.30 4.70 13.10
C ASN A 82 -31.48 3.80 14.03
N GLN A 83 -30.27 4.20 14.44
CA GLN A 83 -29.50 3.45 15.45
C GLN A 83 -30.25 3.37 16.79
N VAL A 84 -30.88 4.46 17.22
CA VAL A 84 -31.70 4.51 18.43
C VAL A 84 -33.01 3.68 18.25
N ASN A 85 -33.69 3.83 17.12
CA ASN A 85 -34.92 3.10 16.81
C ASN A 85 -34.67 1.58 16.81
N LYS A 86 -33.59 1.12 16.23
CA LYS A 86 -33.16 -0.29 16.21
C LYS A 86 -32.98 -0.84 17.63
N GLN A 87 -32.29 -0.08 18.50
CA GLN A 87 -32.11 -0.47 19.91
C GLN A 87 -33.43 -0.54 20.68
N MET A 88 -34.41 0.30 20.30
CA MET A 88 -35.73 0.35 20.91
C MET A 88 -36.76 -0.57 20.26
N GLY A 89 -36.38 -1.38 19.24
CA GLY A 89 -37.29 -2.22 18.48
C GLY A 89 -38.34 -1.45 17.66
N LYS A 90 -38.05 -0.20 17.28
CA LYS A 90 -38.88 0.65 16.44
C LYS A 90 -38.49 0.56 14.97
N GLU A 91 -39.45 0.94 14.11
CA GLU A 91 -39.20 0.99 12.66
C GLU A 91 -38.13 2.03 12.27
N GLU A 92 -37.25 1.63 11.36
CA GLU A 92 -36.20 2.50 10.81
C GLU A 92 -36.76 3.35 9.67
N LYS A 93 -36.31 4.61 9.58
CA LYS A 93 -36.62 5.53 8.48
C LYS A 93 -35.75 5.27 7.27
N PRO A 94 -36.23 5.48 6.04
CA PRO A 94 -35.38 5.45 4.86
C PRO A 94 -34.23 6.44 4.97
N VAL A 95 -33.00 6.03 4.67
CA VAL A 95 -31.80 6.85 4.68
C VAL A 95 -31.01 6.67 3.38
N ASP A 96 -30.59 7.77 2.76
CA ASP A 96 -29.76 7.76 1.55
C ASP A 96 -28.28 7.79 1.93
N LEU A 97 -27.73 6.65 2.41
CA LEU A 97 -26.32 6.55 2.81
C LEU A 97 -25.36 6.92 1.67
N LYS A 98 -25.63 6.47 0.44
CA LYS A 98 -24.80 6.78 -0.72
C LYS A 98 -24.80 8.27 -1.04
N GLY A 99 -25.97 8.91 -1.00
CA GLY A 99 -26.11 10.36 -1.16
C GLY A 99 -25.45 11.13 -0.03
N MET A 100 -25.55 10.66 1.21
CA MET A 100 -24.90 11.23 2.39
C MET A 100 -23.39 11.29 2.23
N TYR A 101 -22.74 10.15 1.95
CA TYR A 101 -21.28 10.11 1.79
C TYR A 101 -20.81 10.83 0.53
N THR A 102 -21.62 10.83 -0.55
CA THR A 102 -21.32 11.64 -1.73
C THR A 102 -21.37 13.14 -1.41
N ALA A 103 -22.34 13.57 -0.59
CA ALA A 103 -22.42 14.95 -0.15
C ALA A 103 -21.20 15.35 0.72
N LEU A 104 -20.74 14.46 1.61
CA LEU A 104 -19.53 14.72 2.41
C LEU A 104 -18.28 14.86 1.51
N ILE A 105 -18.11 14.02 0.52
CA ILE A 105 -17.01 14.15 -0.46
C ILE A 105 -17.11 15.48 -1.20
N ASN A 106 -18.29 15.83 -1.71
CA ASN A 106 -18.53 17.09 -2.39
C ASN A 106 -18.22 18.29 -1.50
N ALA A 107 -18.52 18.21 -0.18
CA ALA A 107 -18.19 19.27 0.77
C ALA A 107 -16.67 19.41 0.97
N LEU A 108 -15.93 18.30 1.05
CA LEU A 108 -14.46 18.29 1.17
C LEU A 108 -13.81 18.89 -0.07
N ASP A 109 -14.25 18.50 -1.26
CA ASP A 109 -13.73 19.02 -2.53
C ASP A 109 -14.05 20.52 -2.69
N ALA A 110 -15.28 20.93 -2.41
CA ALA A 110 -15.67 22.34 -2.47
C ALA A 110 -14.90 23.18 -1.44
N ALA A 111 -14.64 22.67 -0.24
CA ALA A 111 -13.84 23.37 0.77
C ALA A 111 -12.37 23.53 0.34
N ASN A 112 -11.79 22.55 -0.35
CA ASN A 112 -10.45 22.65 -0.91
C ASN A 112 -10.38 23.75 -1.98
N GLU A 113 -11.34 23.78 -2.90
CA GLU A 113 -11.42 24.84 -3.92
C GLU A 113 -11.70 26.20 -3.28
N CYS A 114 -12.60 26.29 -2.30
CA CYS A 114 -12.84 27.50 -1.53
C CYS A 114 -11.55 28.07 -0.94
N GLN A 115 -10.77 27.22 -0.27
CA GLN A 115 -9.50 27.60 0.37
C GLN A 115 -8.49 28.17 -0.64
N LYS A 116 -8.40 27.62 -1.85
CA LYS A 116 -7.49 28.14 -2.90
C LYS A 116 -7.78 29.60 -3.21
N TYR A 117 -9.06 29.97 -3.33
CA TYR A 117 -9.44 31.34 -3.65
C TYR A 117 -9.47 32.23 -2.42
N ASP A 118 -9.83 31.71 -1.25
CA ASP A 118 -9.93 32.47 0.01
C ASP A 118 -8.56 32.97 0.50
N GLN A 119 -7.47 32.34 0.08
CA GLN A 119 -6.09 32.76 0.36
C GLN A 119 -5.51 33.74 -0.66
N LEU A 120 -6.25 34.09 -1.71
CA LEU A 120 -5.78 35.01 -2.74
C LEU A 120 -6.28 36.44 -2.49
N PRO A 121 -5.56 37.49 -3.00
CA PRO A 121 -6.00 38.85 -2.88
C PRO A 121 -7.39 39.07 -3.52
N ASN A 122 -8.25 39.80 -2.82
CA ASN A 122 -9.52 40.29 -3.35
C ASN A 122 -9.31 41.48 -4.32
N ALA A 123 -10.41 42.08 -4.85
CA ALA A 123 -10.34 43.21 -5.75
C ALA A 123 -9.60 44.45 -5.20
N LYS A 124 -9.43 44.55 -3.88
CA LYS A 124 -8.68 45.61 -3.20
C LYS A 124 -7.21 45.24 -2.96
N GLY A 125 -6.75 44.13 -3.48
CA GLY A 125 -5.40 43.62 -3.25
C GLY A 125 -5.13 43.03 -1.85
N LYS A 126 -6.17 42.88 -1.00
CA LYS A 126 -6.04 42.37 0.37
C LYS A 126 -6.37 40.91 0.43
N VAL A 127 -5.52 40.13 1.12
CA VAL A 127 -5.80 38.73 1.53
C VAL A 127 -6.60 38.80 2.84
N ASP A 128 -7.82 38.25 2.83
CA ASP A 128 -8.76 38.31 3.97
C ASP A 128 -9.60 36.99 4.00
N PRO A 129 -8.99 35.87 4.44
CA PRO A 129 -9.67 34.59 4.47
C PRO A 129 -10.86 34.56 5.42
N LYS A 130 -12.01 34.03 4.98
CA LYS A 130 -13.27 34.09 5.73
C LYS A 130 -13.88 32.73 6.03
N PHE A 131 -13.46 31.69 5.31
CA PHE A 131 -14.17 30.40 5.31
C PHE A 131 -13.37 29.26 5.92
N ALA A 132 -12.03 29.39 6.03
CA ALA A 132 -11.12 28.32 6.44
C ALA A 132 -11.50 27.70 7.79
N GLU A 133 -11.64 28.51 8.85
CA GLU A 133 -11.92 28.02 10.20
C GLU A 133 -13.28 27.31 10.28
N LYS A 134 -14.34 27.92 9.76
CA LYS A 134 -15.67 27.32 9.74
C LYS A 134 -15.70 26.01 8.95
N ASN A 135 -15.00 25.93 7.81
CA ASN A 135 -14.91 24.71 7.01
C ASN A 135 -14.09 23.64 7.73
N LYS A 136 -13.00 24.01 8.40
CA LYS A 136 -12.20 23.11 9.23
C LYS A 136 -13.05 22.48 10.34
N GLU A 137 -13.74 23.28 11.14
CA GLU A 137 -14.56 22.81 12.27
C GLU A 137 -15.62 21.81 11.83
N ARG A 138 -16.34 22.11 10.74
CA ARG A 138 -17.46 21.27 10.29
C ARG A 138 -17.06 20.03 9.48
N LEU A 139 -15.82 19.94 8.97
CA LEU A 139 -15.40 18.86 8.11
C LEU A 139 -14.37 17.94 8.74
N TRP A 140 -13.52 18.43 9.66
CA TRP A 140 -12.39 17.66 10.19
C TRP A 140 -12.80 16.32 10.77
N ASN A 141 -13.76 16.30 11.68
CA ASN A 141 -14.22 15.06 12.28
C ASN A 141 -15.16 14.27 11.36
N GLN A 142 -15.96 14.96 10.53
CA GLN A 142 -16.94 14.27 9.67
C GLN A 142 -16.26 13.42 8.59
N ARG A 143 -15.07 13.82 8.11
CA ARG A 143 -14.34 13.05 7.09
C ARG A 143 -13.99 11.64 7.55
N LEU A 144 -13.90 11.39 8.87
CA LEU A 144 -13.65 10.05 9.44
C LEU A 144 -14.79 9.06 9.12
N ASN A 145 -16.00 9.55 8.88
CA ASN A 145 -17.12 8.69 8.50
C ASN A 145 -16.90 8.01 7.14
N LEU A 146 -16.03 8.55 6.28
CA LEU A 146 -15.63 7.89 5.03
C LEU A 146 -14.76 6.64 5.26
N VAL A 147 -14.03 6.57 6.39
CA VAL A 147 -13.26 5.36 6.76
C VAL A 147 -14.22 4.21 7.06
N ASN A 148 -15.22 4.47 7.92
CA ASN A 148 -16.22 3.46 8.29
C ASN A 148 -17.06 3.05 7.07
N ALA A 149 -17.52 4.02 6.27
CA ALA A 149 -18.26 3.76 5.05
C ALA A 149 -17.48 2.90 4.04
N GLY A 150 -16.18 3.16 3.90
CA GLY A 150 -15.32 2.34 3.07
C GLY A 150 -15.16 0.93 3.61
N GLN A 151 -15.02 0.78 4.93
CA GLN A 151 -14.94 -0.54 5.57
C GLN A 151 -16.24 -1.35 5.37
N GLU A 152 -17.39 -0.73 5.54
CA GLU A 152 -18.71 -1.35 5.30
C GLU A 152 -18.87 -1.78 3.83
N ALA A 153 -18.47 -0.92 2.89
CA ALA A 153 -18.47 -1.27 1.46
C ALA A 153 -17.54 -2.44 1.15
N GLY A 154 -16.35 -2.48 1.75
CA GLY A 154 -15.41 -3.58 1.60
C GLY A 154 -15.93 -4.90 2.15
N GLN A 155 -16.63 -4.88 3.30
CA GLN A 155 -17.29 -6.06 3.87
C GLN A 155 -18.45 -6.57 2.99
N ALA A 156 -19.07 -5.68 2.23
CA ALA A 156 -20.09 -6.00 1.23
C ALA A 156 -19.49 -6.36 -0.15
N GLU A 157 -18.16 -6.51 -0.26
CA GLU A 157 -17.42 -6.78 -1.49
C GLU A 157 -17.57 -5.69 -2.58
N ASP A 158 -18.10 -4.51 -2.24
CA ASP A 158 -18.15 -3.35 -3.13
C ASP A 158 -16.84 -2.55 -3.05
N HIS A 159 -15.77 -3.12 -3.63
CA HIS A 159 -14.44 -2.52 -3.62
C HIS A 159 -14.38 -1.18 -4.36
N ALA A 160 -15.24 -0.94 -5.35
CA ALA A 160 -15.28 0.33 -6.06
C ALA A 160 -15.78 1.47 -5.16
N THR A 161 -16.85 1.23 -4.39
CA THR A 161 -17.36 2.19 -3.40
C THR A 161 -16.37 2.35 -2.24
N MET A 162 -15.77 1.26 -1.75
CA MET A 162 -14.72 1.29 -0.73
C MET A 162 -13.57 2.23 -1.15
N LEU A 163 -13.01 2.02 -2.34
CA LEU A 163 -11.92 2.85 -2.88
C LEU A 163 -12.35 4.31 -2.99
N LYS A 164 -13.55 4.60 -3.51
CA LYS A 164 -14.09 5.96 -3.60
C LYS A 164 -14.04 6.68 -2.25
N TYR A 165 -14.47 6.01 -1.18
CA TYR A 165 -14.53 6.63 0.15
C TYR A 165 -13.16 6.77 0.81
N TRP A 166 -12.32 5.74 0.75
CA TRP A 166 -10.97 5.79 1.32
C TRP A 166 -10.05 6.76 0.58
N GLU A 167 -10.12 6.80 -0.75
CA GLU A 167 -9.38 7.79 -1.55
C GLU A 167 -9.81 9.21 -1.19
N ALA A 168 -11.10 9.46 -1.06
CA ALA A 168 -11.61 10.77 -0.67
C ALA A 168 -11.14 11.17 0.74
N PHE A 169 -11.16 10.22 1.70
CA PHE A 169 -10.62 10.44 3.04
C PHE A 169 -9.13 10.79 3.00
N LEU A 170 -8.30 9.95 2.37
CA LEU A 170 -6.84 10.15 2.30
C LEU A 170 -6.48 11.45 1.56
N ASN A 171 -7.17 11.76 0.46
CA ASN A 171 -6.94 12.99 -0.28
C ASN A 171 -7.38 14.23 0.49
N SER A 172 -8.43 14.14 1.31
CA SER A 172 -8.89 15.25 2.14
C SER A 172 -7.82 15.68 3.16
N ASP A 173 -6.94 14.79 3.60
CA ASP A 173 -5.87 15.10 4.54
C ASP A 173 -4.85 16.11 3.99
N LYS A 174 -4.73 16.19 2.67
CA LYS A 174 -3.88 17.15 1.95
C LYS A 174 -4.49 18.56 1.87
N ASN A 175 -5.76 18.72 2.27
CA ASN A 175 -6.42 20.03 2.23
C ASN A 175 -5.76 21.00 3.21
N PRO A 176 -5.28 22.17 2.75
CA PRO A 176 -4.57 23.15 3.60
C PRO A 176 -5.36 23.64 4.82
N ILE A 177 -6.70 23.56 4.80
CA ILE A 177 -7.52 23.95 5.98
C ILE A 177 -7.26 23.03 7.18
N PHE A 178 -6.78 21.81 6.95
CA PHE A 178 -6.51 20.81 7.99
C PHE A 178 -5.03 20.74 8.44
N LYS A 179 -4.15 21.63 7.92
CA LYS A 179 -2.71 21.54 8.19
C LYS A 179 -2.35 21.53 9.68
N ASP A 180 -3.10 22.29 10.48
CA ASP A 180 -2.86 22.47 11.93
C ASP A 180 -3.76 21.57 12.81
N CYS A 181 -4.48 20.60 12.21
CA CYS A 181 -5.31 19.66 12.95
C CYS A 181 -4.48 18.58 13.61
N ASP A 182 -4.88 18.16 14.81
CA ASP A 182 -4.25 17.02 15.51
C ASP A 182 -4.59 15.69 14.81
N ARG A 183 -3.54 14.97 14.42
CA ARG A 183 -3.62 13.67 13.73
C ARG A 183 -3.26 12.49 14.61
N THR A 184 -2.96 12.71 15.88
CA THR A 184 -2.42 11.67 16.77
C THR A 184 -3.26 10.40 16.76
N GLN A 185 -4.58 10.52 16.86
CA GLN A 185 -5.48 9.36 16.82
C GLN A 185 -5.60 8.73 15.43
N GLN A 186 -5.48 9.54 14.37
CA GLN A 186 -5.63 9.08 12.98
C GLN A 186 -4.39 8.33 12.50
N ASN A 187 -3.20 8.70 12.96
CA ASN A 187 -1.94 8.06 12.58
C ASN A 187 -1.95 6.55 12.84
N ASN A 188 -2.73 6.08 13.81
CA ASN A 188 -2.82 4.66 14.14
C ASN A 188 -3.42 3.79 13.03
N PHE A 189 -4.27 4.37 12.15
CA PHE A 189 -4.93 3.62 11.07
C PHE A 189 -4.66 4.18 9.67
N MET A 190 -4.05 5.38 9.55
CA MET A 190 -3.75 6.00 8.25
C MET A 190 -2.88 5.11 7.38
N GLY A 191 -1.83 4.50 7.96
CA GLY A 191 -0.97 3.55 7.26
C GLY A 191 -1.72 2.35 6.71
N GLN A 192 -2.64 1.79 7.51
CA GLN A 192 -3.49 0.67 7.10
C GLN A 192 -4.41 1.05 5.95
N ILE A 193 -5.16 2.15 6.09
CA ILE A 193 -6.09 2.61 5.04
C ILE A 193 -5.34 2.91 3.74
N ALA A 194 -4.19 3.59 3.83
CA ALA A 194 -3.38 3.88 2.65
C ALA A 194 -2.84 2.60 1.99
N TYR A 195 -2.32 1.64 2.77
CA TYR A 195 -1.87 0.35 2.25
C TYR A 195 -3.00 -0.42 1.55
N LEU A 196 -4.15 -0.58 2.20
CA LEU A 196 -5.29 -1.30 1.63
C LEU A 196 -5.84 -0.58 0.39
N THR A 197 -5.85 0.76 0.37
CA THR A 197 -6.21 1.52 -0.82
C THR A 197 -5.22 1.26 -1.97
N GLY A 198 -3.92 1.23 -1.69
CA GLY A 198 -2.90 0.86 -2.67
C GLY A 198 -3.08 -0.56 -3.19
N PHE A 199 -3.28 -1.53 -2.30
CA PHE A 199 -3.49 -2.94 -2.65
C PHE A 199 -4.72 -3.14 -3.56
N TRP A 200 -5.87 -2.54 -3.22
CA TRP A 200 -7.08 -2.70 -4.03
C TRP A 200 -7.03 -1.93 -5.34
N ASN A 201 -6.31 -0.80 -5.42
CA ASN A 201 -6.02 -0.15 -6.71
C ASN A 201 -5.12 -1.04 -7.59
N TRP A 202 -4.16 -1.77 -7.00
CA TRP A 202 -3.37 -2.78 -7.73
C TRP A 202 -4.26 -3.89 -8.30
N GLN A 203 -5.16 -4.46 -7.50
CA GLN A 203 -6.14 -5.45 -7.96
C GLN A 203 -7.04 -4.90 -9.09
N ALA A 204 -7.40 -3.62 -9.03
CA ALA A 204 -8.15 -2.91 -10.06
C ALA A 204 -7.29 -2.52 -11.28
N LYS A 205 -5.98 -2.84 -11.29
CA LYS A 205 -5.01 -2.52 -12.35
C LYS A 205 -4.72 -1.02 -12.53
N ASP A 206 -5.06 -0.19 -11.54
CA ASP A 206 -4.63 1.21 -11.48
C ASP A 206 -3.26 1.30 -10.78
N LEU A 207 -2.20 0.93 -11.54
CA LEU A 207 -0.84 0.83 -11.00
C LEU A 207 -0.32 2.18 -10.50
N LYS A 208 -0.76 3.29 -11.08
CA LYS A 208 -0.35 4.62 -10.64
C LYS A 208 -0.89 4.92 -9.26
N LYS A 209 -2.20 4.80 -9.05
CA LYS A 209 -2.79 5.00 -7.72
C LYS A 209 -2.25 4.00 -6.70
N ALA A 210 -2.08 2.73 -7.10
CA ALA A 210 -1.48 1.72 -6.24
C ALA A 210 -0.11 2.17 -5.71
N MET A 211 0.75 2.71 -6.58
CA MET A 211 2.06 3.25 -6.20
C MET A 211 1.94 4.46 -5.28
N ASP A 212 1.10 5.45 -5.65
CA ASP A 212 0.91 6.67 -4.87
C ASP A 212 0.45 6.35 -3.43
N TYR A 213 -0.46 5.39 -3.26
CA TYR A 213 -0.96 4.99 -1.93
C TYR A 213 -0.01 4.05 -1.18
N ALA A 214 0.75 3.20 -1.85
CA ALA A 214 1.82 2.43 -1.21
C ALA A 214 2.90 3.37 -0.64
N GLU A 215 3.32 4.38 -1.40
CA GLU A 215 4.27 5.39 -0.93
C GLU A 215 3.71 6.21 0.23
N LEU A 216 2.43 6.59 0.18
CA LEU A 216 1.76 7.25 1.28
C LEU A 216 1.77 6.38 2.55
N ALA A 217 1.43 5.09 2.44
CA ALA A 217 1.41 4.17 3.57
C ALA A 217 2.78 4.03 4.24
N MET A 218 3.86 4.06 3.46
CA MET A 218 5.23 3.99 3.99
C MET A 218 5.64 5.22 4.83
N THR A 219 4.92 6.34 4.74
CA THR A 219 5.17 7.53 5.57
C THR A 219 4.68 7.39 7.01
N PHE A 220 3.80 6.42 7.28
CA PHE A 220 3.25 6.16 8.60
C PHE A 220 4.03 5.04 9.31
N PRO A 221 4.26 5.15 10.63
CA PRO A 221 4.87 4.07 11.42
C PRO A 221 3.90 2.89 11.58
N GLY A 222 4.45 1.70 11.84
CA GLY A 222 3.69 0.50 12.15
C GLY A 222 3.83 -0.61 11.11
N GLU A 223 3.12 -1.71 11.31
CA GLU A 223 3.25 -2.96 10.53
C GLU A 223 2.93 -2.79 9.03
N PHE A 224 2.03 -1.86 8.67
CA PHE A 224 1.64 -1.63 7.28
C PHE A 224 2.71 -0.92 6.45
N LYS A 225 3.72 -0.33 7.09
CA LYS A 225 4.87 0.25 6.39
C LYS A 225 5.64 -0.81 5.59
N ASP A 226 5.91 -1.95 6.21
CA ASP A 226 6.64 -3.05 5.56
C ASP A 226 5.79 -3.73 4.49
N GLN A 227 4.48 -3.87 4.73
CA GLN A 227 3.55 -4.40 3.73
C GLN A 227 3.44 -3.47 2.52
N ALA A 228 3.39 -2.16 2.74
CA ALA A 228 3.38 -1.15 1.68
C ALA A 228 4.70 -1.14 0.88
N PHE A 229 5.82 -1.35 1.56
CA PHE A 229 7.11 -1.48 0.90
C PHE A 229 7.16 -2.73 0.00
N LYS A 230 6.65 -3.88 0.47
CA LYS A 230 6.49 -5.09 -0.36
C LYS A 230 5.62 -4.83 -1.58
N LEU A 231 4.47 -4.19 -1.39
CA LEU A 231 3.58 -3.82 -2.49
C LEU A 231 4.30 -2.92 -3.52
N LYS A 232 5.03 -1.91 -3.04
CA LYS A 232 5.84 -1.04 -3.92
C LYS A 232 6.86 -1.84 -4.74
N LEU A 233 7.56 -2.80 -4.13
CA LEU A 233 8.51 -3.66 -4.85
C LEU A 233 7.81 -4.50 -5.91
N GLU A 234 6.63 -5.07 -5.62
CA GLU A 234 5.84 -5.84 -6.60
C GLU A 234 5.34 -4.95 -7.76
N LEU A 235 4.89 -3.74 -7.48
CA LEU A 235 4.47 -2.77 -8.50
C LEU A 235 5.63 -2.39 -9.43
N LEU A 236 6.82 -2.17 -8.88
CA LEU A 236 8.02 -1.87 -9.66
C LEU A 236 8.45 -3.06 -10.53
N LYS A 237 8.29 -4.30 -10.03
CA LYS A 237 8.54 -5.52 -10.84
C LYS A 237 7.57 -5.66 -12.01
N ALA A 238 6.31 -5.33 -11.80
CA ALA A 238 5.28 -5.47 -12.83
C ALA A 238 5.57 -4.64 -14.09
N ASP A 239 6.39 -3.61 -14.00
CA ASP A 239 6.81 -2.76 -15.14
C ASP A 239 8.13 -3.20 -15.80
N LEU A 240 8.79 -4.26 -15.31
CA LEU A 240 10.02 -4.80 -15.88
C LEU A 240 9.68 -5.61 -17.15
N LYS A 241 10.00 -5.07 -18.33
CA LYS A 241 9.68 -5.68 -19.63
C LYS A 241 10.88 -6.31 -20.31
N THR A 242 12.07 -5.83 -20.00
CA THR A 242 13.31 -6.27 -20.61
C THR A 242 14.33 -6.71 -19.56
N ARG A 243 15.32 -7.53 -20.00
CA ARG A 243 16.46 -7.87 -19.14
C ARG A 243 17.19 -6.59 -18.65
N GLN A 244 17.27 -5.55 -19.49
CA GLN A 244 17.92 -4.30 -19.11
C GLN A 244 17.14 -3.54 -18.03
N ASP A 245 15.81 -3.55 -18.07
CA ASP A 245 14.97 -2.97 -17.01
C ASP A 245 15.22 -3.67 -15.68
N SER A 246 15.31 -5.01 -15.69
CA SER A 246 15.61 -5.82 -14.52
C SER A 246 17.00 -5.49 -13.94
N LEU A 247 18.03 -5.37 -14.78
CA LEU A 247 19.36 -4.98 -14.33
C LEU A 247 19.40 -3.56 -13.74
N ASN A 248 18.70 -2.62 -14.36
CA ASN A 248 18.59 -1.25 -13.85
C ASN A 248 17.84 -1.22 -12.51
N TYR A 249 16.80 -2.01 -12.38
CA TYR A 249 16.05 -2.14 -11.13
C TYR A 249 16.93 -2.69 -10.00
N VAL A 250 17.64 -3.80 -10.24
CA VAL A 250 18.59 -4.36 -9.27
C VAL A 250 19.66 -3.35 -8.88
N LYS A 251 20.20 -2.58 -9.84
CA LYS A 251 21.17 -1.52 -9.55
C LYS A 251 20.60 -0.44 -8.62
N ASN A 252 19.32 -0.09 -8.77
CA ASN A 252 18.66 0.88 -7.90
C ASN A 252 18.36 0.27 -6.50
N LEU A 253 17.92 -0.99 -6.44
CA LEU A 253 17.72 -1.70 -5.18
C LEU A 253 19.04 -1.79 -4.40
N ARG A 254 20.15 -2.04 -5.07
CA ARG A 254 21.48 -2.12 -4.45
C ARG A 254 21.88 -0.81 -3.77
N LYS A 255 21.62 0.34 -4.38
CA LYS A 255 21.86 1.64 -3.75
C LYS A 255 21.04 1.81 -2.46
N VAL A 256 19.75 1.44 -2.50
CA VAL A 256 18.89 1.52 -1.32
C VAL A 256 19.36 0.54 -0.23
N TYR A 257 19.80 -0.66 -0.62
CA TYR A 257 20.37 -1.64 0.30
C TYR A 257 21.68 -1.16 0.96
N ASP A 258 22.55 -0.51 0.18
CA ASP A 258 23.82 0.03 0.71
C ASP A 258 23.59 1.15 1.74
N GLU A 259 22.48 1.90 1.62
CA GLU A 259 22.04 2.91 2.61
C GLU A 259 21.36 2.27 3.83
N ASN A 260 20.74 1.10 3.68
CA ASN A 260 20.03 0.36 4.71
C ASN A 260 20.44 -1.13 4.72
N PRO A 261 21.69 -1.45 5.08
CA PRO A 261 22.16 -2.82 5.09
C PRO A 261 21.41 -3.66 6.11
N GLY A 262 21.10 -4.91 5.74
CA GLY A 262 20.30 -5.82 6.56
C GLY A 262 18.79 -5.80 6.24
N ASN A 263 18.35 -5.10 5.20
CA ASN A 263 17.00 -5.22 4.70
C ASN A 263 16.85 -6.48 3.82
N ASP A 264 16.36 -7.57 4.44
CA ASP A 264 16.20 -8.88 3.80
C ASP A 264 15.30 -8.82 2.55
N MET A 265 14.25 -7.97 2.54
CA MET A 265 13.38 -7.83 1.37
C MET A 265 14.10 -7.29 0.15
N LEU A 266 15.02 -6.35 0.32
CA LEU A 266 15.83 -5.83 -0.79
C LEU A 266 16.79 -6.89 -1.30
N LEU A 267 17.42 -7.64 -0.39
CA LEU A 267 18.32 -8.73 -0.74
C LEU A 267 17.61 -9.80 -1.56
N GLU A 268 16.50 -10.33 -1.05
CA GLU A 268 15.68 -11.34 -1.74
C GLU A 268 15.22 -10.85 -3.13
N ASN A 269 14.77 -9.59 -3.23
CA ASN A 269 14.34 -9.03 -4.51
C ASN A 269 15.48 -8.94 -5.52
N MET A 270 16.67 -8.48 -5.12
CA MET A 270 17.83 -8.42 -6.00
C MET A 270 18.22 -9.81 -6.48
N TYR A 271 18.34 -10.76 -5.55
CA TYR A 271 18.70 -12.14 -5.85
C TYR A 271 17.70 -12.80 -6.80
N ASN A 272 16.40 -12.76 -6.45
CA ASN A 272 15.36 -13.42 -7.22
C ASN A 272 15.24 -12.87 -8.66
N ILE A 273 15.38 -11.57 -8.85
CA ILE A 273 15.34 -10.98 -10.19
C ILE A 273 16.56 -11.40 -11.01
N LEU A 274 17.76 -11.36 -10.45
CA LEU A 274 18.98 -11.80 -11.14
C LEU A 274 18.90 -13.29 -11.50
N ALA A 275 18.42 -14.12 -10.59
CA ALA A 275 18.20 -15.56 -10.83
C ALA A 275 17.18 -15.78 -11.95
N ALA A 276 16.05 -15.08 -11.95
CA ALA A 276 14.97 -15.20 -12.95
C ALA A 276 15.42 -14.81 -14.36
N ILE A 277 16.30 -13.81 -14.50
CA ILE A 277 16.85 -13.42 -15.81
C ILE A 277 18.13 -14.16 -16.22
N GLY A 278 18.51 -15.20 -15.43
CA GLY A 278 19.67 -16.05 -15.72
C GLY A 278 21.03 -15.48 -15.34
N GLU A 279 21.10 -14.38 -14.61
CA GLU A 279 22.33 -13.72 -14.14
C GLU A 279 22.88 -14.40 -12.87
N LYS A 280 23.12 -15.71 -12.94
CA LYS A 280 23.53 -16.50 -11.78
C LYS A 280 24.81 -16.00 -11.11
N ALA A 281 25.80 -15.56 -11.90
CA ALA A 281 27.04 -15.02 -11.36
C ALA A 281 26.82 -13.73 -10.55
N GLU A 282 26.01 -12.81 -11.07
CA GLU A 282 25.68 -11.56 -10.38
C GLU A 282 24.77 -11.83 -9.15
N ALA A 283 23.84 -12.79 -9.24
CA ALA A 283 23.03 -13.23 -8.11
C ALA A 283 23.92 -13.75 -6.97
N ASN A 284 24.83 -14.67 -7.27
CA ASN A 284 25.79 -15.18 -6.29
C ASN A 284 26.67 -14.08 -5.70
N LYS A 285 27.12 -13.12 -6.51
CA LYS A 285 27.92 -11.99 -6.04
C LYS A 285 27.16 -11.11 -5.05
N VAL A 286 25.85 -10.88 -5.25
CA VAL A 286 25.02 -10.17 -4.29
C VAL A 286 25.05 -10.85 -2.91
N LEU A 287 24.91 -12.19 -2.88
CA LEU A 287 24.98 -12.97 -1.64
C LEU A 287 26.38 -12.93 -1.01
N ASP A 288 27.44 -13.03 -1.82
CA ASP A 288 28.82 -12.94 -1.35
C ASP A 288 29.15 -11.58 -0.73
N ASP A 289 28.71 -10.49 -1.36
CA ASP A 289 28.88 -9.14 -0.85
C ASP A 289 28.16 -8.92 0.50
N VAL A 290 27.00 -9.54 0.67
CA VAL A 290 26.26 -9.52 1.94
C VAL A 290 26.98 -10.32 3.01
N LEU A 291 27.39 -11.55 2.71
CA LEU A 291 28.10 -12.41 3.66
C LEU A 291 29.50 -11.89 4.03
N ALA A 292 30.13 -11.09 3.17
CA ALA A 292 31.37 -10.39 3.50
C ALA A 292 31.16 -9.30 4.59
N ARG A 293 29.97 -8.70 4.65
CA ARG A 293 29.59 -7.67 5.66
C ARG A 293 28.96 -8.30 6.91
N ASP A 294 28.11 -9.27 6.72
CA ASP A 294 27.41 -10.04 7.75
C ASP A 294 27.49 -11.54 7.47
N PRO A 295 28.52 -12.24 8.01
CA PRO A 295 28.71 -13.68 7.82
C PRO A 295 27.57 -14.55 8.35
N ASN A 296 26.70 -13.98 9.19
CA ASN A 296 25.57 -14.64 9.79
C ASN A 296 24.23 -14.21 9.18
N ASN A 297 24.21 -13.54 8.02
CA ASN A 297 22.95 -13.22 7.34
C ASN A 297 22.24 -14.49 6.90
N PHE A 298 21.12 -14.80 7.58
CA PHE A 298 20.37 -16.02 7.38
C PHE A 298 19.91 -16.20 5.93
N ILE A 299 19.35 -15.13 5.32
CA ILE A 299 18.83 -15.19 3.94
C ILE A 299 19.95 -15.50 2.96
N ALA A 300 21.07 -14.79 3.06
CA ALA A 300 22.20 -15.03 2.17
C ALA A 300 22.79 -16.45 2.32
N LEU A 301 22.86 -16.97 3.54
CA LEU A 301 23.30 -18.35 3.80
C LEU A 301 22.33 -19.38 3.19
N ALA A 302 21.02 -19.20 3.39
CA ALA A 302 19.99 -20.10 2.86
C ALA A 302 19.98 -20.07 1.32
N ASP A 303 19.99 -18.90 0.71
CA ASP A 303 19.98 -18.72 -0.75
C ASP A 303 21.25 -19.30 -1.40
N LYS A 304 22.43 -19.12 -0.77
CA LYS A 304 23.66 -19.80 -1.20
C LYS A 304 23.52 -21.31 -1.22
N GLY A 305 22.93 -21.88 -0.18
CA GLY A 305 22.66 -23.32 -0.11
C GLY A 305 21.70 -23.80 -1.20
N ILE A 306 20.61 -23.05 -1.44
CA ILE A 306 19.63 -23.36 -2.48
C ILE A 306 20.26 -23.22 -3.89
N ALA A 307 21.06 -22.17 -4.11
CA ALA A 307 21.78 -21.97 -5.37
C ALA A 307 22.74 -23.13 -5.65
N ALA A 308 23.55 -23.53 -4.66
CA ALA A 308 24.47 -24.64 -4.77
C ALA A 308 23.74 -25.98 -5.04
N MET A 309 22.57 -26.19 -4.42
CA MET A 309 21.71 -27.32 -4.71
C MET A 309 21.24 -27.33 -6.17
N GLY A 310 20.80 -26.18 -6.69
CA GLY A 310 20.39 -26.04 -8.10
C GLY A 310 21.54 -26.18 -9.10
N GLU A 311 22.79 -26.06 -8.66
CA GLU A 311 24.03 -26.31 -9.44
C GLU A 311 24.59 -27.73 -9.22
N GLU A 312 23.88 -28.58 -8.52
CA GLU A 312 24.29 -29.96 -8.17
C GLU A 312 25.57 -30.04 -7.29
N LYS A 313 25.94 -28.91 -6.66
CA LYS A 313 27.09 -28.79 -5.73
C LYS A 313 26.67 -29.23 -4.33
N VAL A 314 26.37 -30.50 -4.16
CA VAL A 314 25.69 -31.05 -2.97
C VAL A 314 26.44 -30.76 -1.67
N ASP A 315 27.75 -30.90 -1.64
CA ASP A 315 28.57 -30.66 -0.44
C ASP A 315 28.60 -29.18 -0.04
N GLU A 316 28.65 -28.29 -1.02
CA GLU A 316 28.56 -26.86 -0.80
C GLU A 316 27.18 -26.49 -0.28
N ALA A 317 26.11 -27.03 -0.87
CA ALA A 317 24.75 -26.83 -0.42
C ALA A 317 24.54 -27.21 1.05
N ILE A 318 25.01 -28.43 1.44
CA ILE A 318 24.95 -28.91 2.83
C ILE A 318 25.69 -27.95 3.77
N THR A 319 26.85 -27.46 3.35
CA THR A 319 27.66 -26.55 4.15
C THR A 319 26.93 -25.22 4.43
N TRP A 320 26.36 -24.60 3.39
CA TRP A 320 25.63 -23.33 3.53
C TRP A 320 24.33 -23.49 4.30
N LEU A 321 23.53 -24.53 4.00
CA LEU A 321 22.26 -24.79 4.70
C LEU A 321 22.52 -25.11 6.18
N SER A 322 23.60 -25.82 6.51
CA SER A 322 23.98 -26.07 7.91
C SER A 322 24.29 -24.76 8.65
N LYS A 323 25.05 -23.86 8.05
CA LYS A 323 25.29 -22.53 8.64
C LYS A 323 24.00 -21.75 8.80
N ALA A 324 23.06 -21.83 7.85
CA ALA A 324 21.78 -21.15 7.96
C ALA A 324 20.96 -21.64 9.15
N ILE A 325 20.88 -22.97 9.42
CA ILE A 325 20.17 -23.49 10.60
C ILE A 325 20.89 -23.18 11.92
N ASP A 326 22.22 -23.01 11.92
CA ASP A 326 22.97 -22.57 13.10
C ASP A 326 22.57 -21.14 13.49
N VAL A 327 22.29 -20.28 12.51
CA VAL A 327 21.85 -18.89 12.73
C VAL A 327 20.36 -18.83 13.10
N LYS A 328 19.52 -19.58 12.37
CA LYS A 328 18.06 -19.56 12.57
C LYS A 328 17.51 -21.00 12.59
N PRO A 329 17.43 -21.63 13.78
CA PRO A 329 17.07 -23.05 13.92
C PRO A 329 15.56 -23.34 13.85
N ASP A 330 14.73 -22.38 13.51
CA ASP A 330 13.27 -22.47 13.45
C ASP A 330 12.69 -22.41 12.03
N ASN A 331 13.51 -22.69 10.99
CA ASN A 331 13.07 -22.63 9.59
C ASN A 331 12.88 -24.01 8.98
N ALA A 332 11.63 -24.47 8.83
CA ALA A 332 11.28 -25.77 8.28
C ALA A 332 11.77 -25.99 6.84
N ALA A 333 11.75 -24.95 6.00
CA ALA A 333 12.18 -25.04 4.60
C ALA A 333 13.67 -25.35 4.50
N VAL A 334 14.51 -24.68 5.29
CA VAL A 334 15.97 -24.90 5.27
C VAL A 334 16.32 -26.32 5.74
N TYR A 335 15.64 -26.83 6.79
CA TYR A 335 15.81 -28.23 7.19
C TYR A 335 15.37 -29.21 6.10
N THR A 336 14.31 -28.92 5.37
CA THR A 336 13.85 -29.73 4.25
C THR A 336 14.91 -29.80 3.15
N TYR A 337 15.47 -28.66 2.73
CA TYR A 337 16.53 -28.60 1.73
C TYR A 337 17.81 -29.32 2.20
N LEU A 338 18.19 -29.14 3.47
CA LEU A 338 19.33 -29.85 4.04
C LEU A 338 19.12 -31.37 4.01
N GLY A 339 17.92 -31.84 4.36
CA GLY A 339 17.55 -33.26 4.28
C GLY A 339 17.63 -33.79 2.85
N ILE A 340 17.10 -33.04 1.86
CA ILE A 340 17.16 -33.39 0.44
C ILE A 340 18.61 -33.50 -0.03
N CYS A 341 19.44 -32.50 0.19
CA CYS A 341 20.85 -32.53 -0.20
C CYS A 341 21.60 -33.67 0.46
N THR A 342 21.31 -33.98 1.73
CA THR A 342 21.93 -35.10 2.45
C THR A 342 21.52 -36.46 1.85
N CYS A 343 20.24 -36.61 1.42
CA CYS A 343 19.80 -37.82 0.70
C CYS A 343 20.50 -37.96 -0.66
N VAL A 344 20.61 -36.86 -1.44
CA VAL A 344 21.32 -36.88 -2.73
C VAL A 344 22.78 -37.27 -2.53
N LYS A 345 23.44 -36.72 -1.50
CA LYS A 345 24.81 -37.13 -1.17
C LYS A 345 24.89 -38.64 -0.84
N ALA A 346 23.93 -39.17 -0.06
CA ALA A 346 23.89 -40.57 0.28
C ALA A 346 23.77 -41.47 -0.97
N GLN A 347 22.90 -41.11 -1.91
CA GLN A 347 22.68 -41.83 -3.17
C GLN A 347 23.93 -41.92 -4.04
N ASN A 348 24.81 -40.94 -3.96
CA ASN A 348 26.05 -40.88 -4.76
C ASN A 348 27.23 -41.65 -4.14
N LEU A 349 27.04 -42.26 -2.96
CA LEU A 349 28.07 -43.09 -2.33
C LEU A 349 27.95 -44.56 -2.73
N GLU A 350 29.05 -45.29 -2.77
CA GLU A 350 29.07 -46.75 -3.05
C GLU A 350 28.90 -47.59 -1.78
N LYS A 351 29.41 -47.12 -0.65
CA LYS A 351 29.43 -47.87 0.61
C LYS A 351 28.13 -47.76 1.39
N LYS A 352 27.42 -48.87 1.54
CA LYS A 352 26.12 -48.91 2.25
C LYS A 352 26.16 -48.35 3.68
N ALA A 353 27.26 -48.53 4.40
CA ALA A 353 27.38 -48.02 5.76
C ALA A 353 27.40 -46.49 5.79
N GLU A 354 28.15 -45.85 4.86
CA GLU A 354 28.22 -44.41 4.71
C GLU A 354 26.88 -43.82 4.19
N GLN A 355 26.21 -44.55 3.25
CA GLN A 355 24.86 -44.19 2.80
C GLN A 355 23.90 -44.13 3.99
N LYS A 356 23.89 -45.21 4.81
CA LYS A 356 23.01 -45.33 5.95
C LYS A 356 23.25 -44.22 6.98
N GLU A 357 24.50 -43.87 7.27
CA GLU A 357 24.83 -42.74 8.15
C GLU A 357 24.20 -41.43 7.65
N LEU A 358 24.33 -41.13 6.34
CA LEU A 358 23.77 -39.94 5.75
C LEU A 358 22.23 -39.90 5.75
N TYR A 359 21.59 -41.06 5.43
CA TYR A 359 20.13 -41.14 5.56
C TYR A 359 19.66 -40.88 7.01
N GLY A 360 20.41 -41.35 8.02
CA GLY A 360 20.14 -41.03 9.42
C GLY A 360 20.24 -39.53 9.73
N LYS A 361 21.19 -38.83 9.11
CA LYS A 361 21.31 -37.37 9.22
C LYS A 361 20.14 -36.66 8.50
N ALA A 362 19.76 -37.12 7.31
CA ALA A 362 18.62 -36.60 6.56
C ALA A 362 17.29 -36.75 7.33
N ILE A 363 17.08 -37.93 7.96
CA ILE A 363 15.91 -38.17 8.82
C ILE A 363 15.81 -37.11 9.92
N LYS A 364 16.91 -36.84 10.63
CA LYS A 364 16.92 -35.81 11.69
C LYS A 364 16.51 -34.43 11.18
N ALA A 365 16.98 -34.05 9.98
CA ALA A 365 16.62 -32.79 9.35
C ALA A 365 15.12 -32.75 8.99
N PHE A 366 14.60 -33.82 8.38
CA PHE A 366 13.17 -33.90 8.03
C PHE A 366 12.26 -33.99 9.27
N ASP A 367 12.67 -34.66 10.33
CA ASP A 367 11.93 -34.72 11.57
C ASP A 367 11.83 -33.33 12.21
N LYS A 368 12.91 -32.56 12.15
CA LYS A 368 12.89 -31.16 12.60
C LYS A 368 12.01 -30.29 11.70
N ALA A 369 12.04 -30.48 10.39
CA ALA A 369 11.12 -29.79 9.48
C ALA A 369 9.65 -30.10 9.80
N LYS A 370 9.31 -31.37 10.06
CA LYS A 370 7.98 -31.81 10.49
C LYS A 370 7.55 -31.16 11.82
N GLU A 371 8.46 -31.10 12.80
CA GLU A 371 8.20 -30.47 14.09
C GLU A 371 7.83 -28.97 13.92
N LEU A 372 8.56 -28.27 13.04
CA LEU A 372 8.38 -26.83 12.81
C LEU A 372 7.19 -26.51 11.89
N ASP A 373 6.84 -27.42 10.97
CA ASP A 373 5.75 -27.23 10.00
C ASP A 373 4.93 -28.53 9.85
N PRO A 374 4.15 -28.92 10.86
CA PRO A 374 3.43 -30.18 10.85
C PRO A 374 2.35 -30.30 9.78
N LYS A 375 1.87 -29.17 9.25
CA LYS A 375 0.86 -29.13 8.19
C LYS A 375 1.41 -29.03 6.78
N LYS A 376 2.72 -28.97 6.62
CA LYS A 376 3.40 -28.80 5.32
C LYS A 376 3.02 -27.51 4.58
N GLU A 377 2.72 -26.43 5.33
CA GLU A 377 2.34 -25.13 4.76
C GLU A 377 3.57 -24.33 4.25
N LEU A 378 4.73 -24.55 4.86
CA LEU A 378 5.98 -23.85 4.56
C LEU A 378 6.95 -24.67 3.71
N ALA A 379 6.92 -26.01 3.84
CA ALA A 379 7.85 -26.90 3.16
C ALA A 379 7.28 -28.28 2.92
N ASN A 380 7.47 -28.83 1.72
CA ASN A 380 7.01 -30.18 1.37
C ASN A 380 8.04 -31.23 1.78
N TRP A 381 8.18 -31.45 3.09
CA TRP A 381 9.12 -32.43 3.66
C TRP A 381 8.60 -33.89 3.59
N GLY A 382 7.30 -34.12 3.46
CA GLY A 382 6.66 -35.41 3.68
C GLY A 382 7.23 -36.57 2.84
N TYR A 383 7.17 -36.45 1.50
CA TYR A 383 7.66 -37.48 0.58
C TYR A 383 9.18 -37.73 0.73
N ASN A 384 9.96 -36.68 0.87
CA ASN A 384 11.41 -36.79 1.03
C ASN A 384 11.79 -37.47 2.37
N ARG A 385 11.04 -37.17 3.44
CA ARG A 385 11.16 -37.81 4.73
C ARG A 385 10.88 -39.34 4.61
N TYR A 386 9.77 -39.70 3.99
CA TYR A 386 9.44 -41.11 3.74
C TYR A 386 10.58 -41.83 3.00
N ASN A 387 11.12 -41.25 1.92
CA ASN A 387 12.24 -41.85 1.18
C ASN A 387 13.50 -42.03 2.04
N ALA A 388 13.81 -41.10 2.93
CA ALA A 388 14.94 -41.21 3.85
C ALA A 388 14.73 -42.37 4.84
N TYR A 389 13.56 -42.55 5.41
CA TYR A 389 13.18 -43.65 6.29
C TYR A 389 13.24 -45.01 5.56
N TYR A 390 12.69 -45.07 4.33
CA TYR A 390 12.74 -46.26 3.48
C TYR A 390 14.18 -46.73 3.25
N ASN A 391 15.07 -45.82 2.90
CA ASN A 391 16.48 -46.19 2.63
C ASN A 391 17.27 -46.50 3.90
N TYR A 392 16.86 -46.01 5.06
CA TYR A 392 17.54 -46.24 6.34
C TYR A 392 17.06 -47.52 7.03
N TYR A 393 15.74 -47.77 7.12
CA TYR A 393 15.11 -48.82 7.89
C TYR A 393 14.58 -49.99 7.01
N GLY A 394 14.32 -49.76 5.73
CA GLY A 394 13.65 -50.67 4.82
C GLY A 394 12.13 -50.47 4.77
N GLU A 395 11.49 -51.12 3.81
CA GLU A 395 10.06 -50.98 3.49
C GLU A 395 9.13 -51.35 4.63
N ASP A 396 9.42 -52.48 5.28
CA ASP A 396 8.54 -53.10 6.28
C ASP A 396 8.65 -52.49 7.70
N ALA A 397 9.60 -51.60 7.91
CA ALA A 397 9.83 -51.00 9.23
C ALA A 397 8.62 -50.16 9.67
N PRO A 398 8.21 -50.24 10.96
CA PRO A 398 7.11 -49.41 11.48
C PRO A 398 7.33 -47.94 11.27
N GLU A 399 8.58 -47.45 11.42
CA GLU A 399 8.99 -46.06 11.23
C GLU A 399 8.78 -45.63 9.77
N THR A 400 9.06 -46.50 8.80
CA THR A 400 8.84 -46.23 7.38
C THR A 400 7.36 -46.09 7.05
N LYS A 401 6.54 -47.03 7.59
CA LYS A 401 5.07 -46.99 7.42
C LYS A 401 4.45 -45.74 8.03
N GLN A 402 4.94 -45.31 9.19
CA GLN A 402 4.51 -44.06 9.79
C GLN A 402 4.93 -42.86 8.93
N ALA A 403 6.17 -42.83 8.42
CA ALA A 403 6.64 -41.75 7.54
C ALA A 403 5.85 -41.69 6.23
N GLU A 404 5.43 -42.84 5.69
CA GLU A 404 4.54 -42.93 4.52
C GLU A 404 3.16 -42.32 4.81
N ALA A 405 2.57 -42.63 5.97
CA ALA A 405 1.30 -42.07 6.38
C ALA A 405 1.38 -40.52 6.53
N ASP A 406 2.47 -40.03 7.12
CA ASP A 406 2.73 -38.57 7.27
C ASP A 406 2.98 -37.85 5.93
N SER A 407 3.36 -38.61 4.88
CA SER A 407 3.64 -38.05 3.55
C SER A 407 2.39 -37.67 2.77
N LYS A 408 1.28 -38.35 3.06
CA LYS A 408 -0.05 -38.15 2.45
C LYS A 408 -0.74 -36.92 3.05
#